data_1a25b9d34599c37f7bc1ed368d1624bf
#
_entry.id   1a25b9d34599c37f7bc1ed368d1624bf
#
_cell.length_a   1.000
_cell.length_b   1.000
_cell.length_c   1.000
_cell.angle_alpha   90.00
_cell.angle_beta   90.00
_cell.angle_gamma   90.00
#
_symmetry.space_group_name_H-M   'P 1'
#
loop_
_entity.id
_entity.type
_entity.pdbx_description
1 polymer ?
#
loop_
_entity_poly.entity_id
_entity_poly.type
_entity_poly.pdbx_seq_one_letter_code
_entity_poly.pdbx_strand_id
1 'polypeptide(L)'
;MIRFLSFLFFLCFFSVCSAKELKIFLLTGQSNSLGAVKGSPASPELLKKYEPKETLYWHENFGQREGVFPGASTSWEQVRPAMPRYNGNLCMGPEYGFAFTLEKNGWFKDADVAVVKASRDGGDNSHWRKNGQAYRTLVQAVKNACAGVDRSKYSKVEFAGLLYLQGESNAGTSVPESASRFLELLGNLAADLKPYGDTSALAAQKAVLGENANWAGKNESDPETGNLTGGLEGRDTEVQGKTTRQVMKDLAESRPSLGYAPTRDLPKLTAGDQMGVHYSGQSQISIGARFAYEAARLAGKDTGSVRSGRYDLPLGSPDAWMNRKMPGKNVCVWNVASSVKPSLVSGGVKLFGIRVEDPAVKTVIVRSKGSSGDRLVIGPGGIRLAEGKNLQLRTNVQLAGRQSW
;
A
#
# COMPACT_ATOMS: atom_id res chain seq x y z
N MET A 1 22.90 -37.37 -65.74
CA MET A 1 22.11 -37.85 -64.59
C MET A 1 22.69 -37.19 -63.32
N ILE A 2 22.12 -36.04 -62.96
CA ILE A 2 22.58 -35.26 -61.80
C ILE A 2 21.60 -35.50 -60.67
N ARG A 3 22.11 -36.06 -59.55
CA ARG A 3 21.31 -36.32 -58.35
C ARG A 3 21.35 -35.06 -57.50
N PHE A 4 20.21 -34.38 -57.31
CA PHE A 4 19.96 -33.35 -56.33
C PHE A 4 19.80 -33.96 -54.93
N LEU A 5 20.72 -33.67 -54.05
CA LEU A 5 20.60 -33.96 -52.59
C LEU A 5 19.90 -32.77 -51.96
N SER A 6 18.60 -32.94 -51.60
CA SER A 6 17.88 -31.97 -50.81
C SER A 6 18.24 -32.11 -49.33
N PHE A 7 18.97 -31.15 -48.82
CA PHE A 7 19.28 -31.04 -47.39
C PHE A 7 18.12 -30.32 -46.70
N LEU A 8 17.28 -31.09 -45.99
CA LEU A 8 16.17 -30.53 -45.22
C LEU A 8 16.76 -30.02 -43.88
N PHE A 9 16.93 -28.69 -43.77
CA PHE A 9 17.33 -28.04 -42.52
C PHE A 9 16.09 -27.98 -41.58
N PHE A 10 16.03 -28.88 -40.60
CA PHE A 10 15.05 -28.83 -39.52
C PHE A 10 15.45 -27.72 -38.55
N LEU A 11 14.93 -26.53 -38.73
CA LEU A 11 15.02 -25.43 -37.75
C LEU A 11 14.14 -25.78 -36.56
N CYS A 12 14.73 -26.46 -35.57
CA CYS A 12 14.13 -26.54 -34.24
C CYS A 12 14.09 -25.14 -33.63
N PHE A 13 12.94 -24.48 -33.73
CA PHE A 13 12.64 -23.33 -32.89
C PHE A 13 12.54 -23.83 -31.43
N PHE A 14 13.63 -23.83 -30.72
CA PHE A 14 13.61 -23.86 -29.27
C PHE A 14 12.95 -22.53 -28.85
N SER A 15 11.65 -22.58 -28.52
CA SER A 15 11.04 -21.53 -27.73
C SER A 15 11.80 -21.51 -26.40
N VAL A 16 12.77 -20.62 -26.29
CA VAL A 16 13.39 -20.31 -25.01
C VAL A 16 12.28 -19.70 -24.17
N CYS A 17 11.60 -20.54 -23.40
CA CYS A 17 10.70 -20.05 -22.36
C CYS A 17 11.58 -19.27 -21.39
N SER A 18 11.60 -17.94 -21.56
CA SER A 18 12.35 -17.07 -20.65
C SER A 18 11.76 -17.27 -19.25
N ALA A 19 12.57 -17.84 -18.36
CA ALA A 19 12.14 -18.02 -16.99
C ALA A 19 11.81 -16.65 -16.38
N LYS A 20 10.64 -16.54 -15.75
CA LYS A 20 10.16 -15.32 -15.12
C LYS A 20 11.05 -14.88 -13.97
N GLU A 21 10.93 -13.64 -13.54
CA GLU A 21 11.44 -13.18 -12.24
C GLU A 21 10.39 -13.40 -11.15
N LEU A 22 10.83 -13.64 -9.92
CA LEU A 22 9.99 -13.59 -8.72
C LEU A 22 10.34 -12.34 -7.92
N LYS A 23 9.38 -11.43 -7.78
CA LYS A 23 9.53 -10.19 -7.00
C LYS A 23 8.84 -10.34 -5.65
N ILE A 24 9.62 -10.40 -4.60
CA ILE A 24 9.15 -10.56 -3.22
C ILE A 24 9.11 -9.19 -2.54
N PHE A 25 7.93 -8.78 -2.11
CA PHE A 25 7.75 -7.66 -1.19
C PHE A 25 7.67 -8.18 0.25
N LEU A 26 8.46 -7.59 1.13
CA LEU A 26 8.39 -7.90 2.55
C LEU A 26 7.33 -7.02 3.21
N LEU A 27 6.49 -7.58 4.07
CA LEU A 27 5.51 -6.83 4.84
C LEU A 27 5.73 -7.09 6.34
N THR A 28 5.99 -6.04 7.09
CA THR A 28 6.16 -6.14 8.53
C THR A 28 5.65 -4.88 9.26
N GLY A 29 5.53 -4.99 10.55
CA GLY A 29 5.01 -3.95 11.43
C GLY A 29 4.22 -4.56 12.58
N GLN A 30 3.33 -3.77 13.18
CA GLN A 30 2.54 -4.24 14.32
C GLN A 30 1.10 -4.66 13.94
N SER A 31 0.16 -4.57 14.88
CA SER A 31 -1.21 -5.09 14.71
C SER A 31 -1.93 -4.62 13.45
N ASN A 32 -1.72 -3.38 13.03
CA ASN A 32 -2.30 -2.86 11.79
C ASN A 32 -1.68 -3.48 10.52
N SER A 33 -0.40 -3.84 10.54
CA SER A 33 0.21 -4.62 9.45
C SER A 33 -0.22 -6.08 9.47
N LEU A 34 -0.48 -6.64 10.66
CA LEU A 34 -1.07 -7.96 10.82
C LEU A 34 -2.48 -8.02 10.24
N GLY A 35 -3.23 -6.92 10.34
CA GLY A 35 -4.64 -6.88 9.99
C GLY A 35 -5.52 -7.39 11.13
N ALA A 36 -5.18 -7.04 12.37
CA ALA A 36 -5.92 -7.41 13.56
C ALA A 36 -7.31 -6.75 13.56
N VAL A 37 -8.23 -7.34 12.82
CA VAL A 37 -9.60 -6.86 12.67
C VAL A 37 -10.48 -7.74 13.56
N LYS A 38 -10.85 -7.26 14.75
CA LYS A 38 -11.86 -7.93 15.56
C LYS A 38 -13.24 -7.69 14.95
N GLY A 39 -13.92 -8.76 14.54
CA GLY A 39 -15.35 -8.76 14.34
C GLY A 39 -15.90 -8.45 12.95
N SER A 40 -15.16 -7.85 12.04
CA SER A 40 -15.61 -7.70 10.64
C SER A 40 -14.45 -7.35 9.71
N PRO A 41 -13.92 -8.31 8.97
CA PRO A 41 -12.87 -8.01 8.00
C PRO A 41 -13.33 -7.02 6.93
N ALA A 42 -14.40 -7.30 6.26
CA ALA A 42 -15.10 -6.51 5.26
C ALA A 42 -16.33 -7.32 4.81
N SER A 43 -17.27 -6.70 4.11
CA SER A 43 -18.38 -7.48 3.56
C SER A 43 -17.90 -8.49 2.51
N PRO A 44 -18.58 -9.64 2.34
CA PRO A 44 -18.23 -10.61 1.32
C PRO A 44 -18.17 -10.00 -0.09
N GLU A 45 -19.05 -9.06 -0.40
CA GLU A 45 -19.11 -8.36 -1.69
C GLU A 45 -17.86 -7.50 -1.89
N LEU A 46 -17.43 -6.80 -0.85
CA LEU A 46 -16.22 -5.98 -0.89
C LEU A 46 -14.98 -6.86 -1.07
N LEU A 47 -14.90 -7.96 -0.33
CA LEU A 47 -13.80 -8.92 -0.47
C LEU A 47 -13.73 -9.46 -1.89
N LYS A 48 -14.85 -9.93 -2.44
CA LYS A 48 -14.91 -10.43 -3.82
C LYS A 48 -14.51 -9.37 -4.85
N LYS A 49 -14.91 -8.11 -4.65
CA LYS A 49 -14.59 -6.99 -5.55
C LYS A 49 -13.09 -6.70 -5.62
N TYR A 50 -12.38 -6.87 -4.52
CA TYR A 50 -10.93 -6.56 -4.38
C TYR A 50 -10.08 -7.82 -4.26
N GLU A 51 -10.57 -8.96 -4.69
CA GLU A 51 -9.87 -10.24 -4.59
C GLU A 51 -8.68 -10.32 -5.55
N PRO A 52 -7.43 -10.45 -5.02
CA PRO A 52 -6.28 -10.75 -5.86
C PRO A 52 -6.33 -12.18 -6.39
N LYS A 53 -5.71 -12.45 -7.55
CA LYS A 53 -5.80 -13.73 -8.25
C LYS A 53 -4.45 -14.41 -8.46
N GLU A 54 -3.38 -13.66 -8.47
CA GLU A 54 -2.07 -14.14 -8.95
C GLU A 54 -0.95 -14.00 -7.92
N THR A 55 -1.08 -13.05 -6.97
CA THR A 55 -0.02 -12.73 -6.02
C THR A 55 0.17 -13.85 -5.00
N LEU A 56 1.40 -14.37 -4.93
CA LEU A 56 1.79 -15.39 -3.97
C LEU A 56 1.92 -14.81 -2.57
N TYR A 57 1.68 -15.64 -1.57
CA TYR A 57 1.69 -15.23 -0.17
C TYR A 57 2.36 -16.25 0.73
N TRP A 58 3.18 -15.75 1.63
CA TRP A 58 3.79 -16.51 2.71
C TRP A 58 3.70 -15.72 4.01
N HIS A 59 3.29 -16.34 5.08
CA HIS A 59 3.28 -15.69 6.39
C HIS A 59 3.92 -16.57 7.47
N GLU A 60 4.57 -15.94 8.44
CA GLU A 60 4.98 -16.57 9.68
C GLU A 60 4.02 -16.20 10.80
N ASN A 61 3.81 -17.17 11.69
CA ASN A 61 3.04 -16.97 12.90
C ASN A 61 3.85 -16.10 13.86
N PHE A 62 3.31 -14.93 14.18
CA PHE A 62 3.97 -14.03 15.09
C PHE A 62 3.00 -13.22 15.93
N GLY A 63 2.91 -13.55 17.21
CA GLY A 63 2.10 -12.84 18.19
C GLY A 63 2.78 -12.76 19.54
N GLN A 64 2.32 -11.87 20.40
CA GLN A 64 2.75 -11.83 21.80
C GLN A 64 2.37 -13.09 22.59
N ARG A 65 1.37 -13.83 22.09
CA ARG A 65 0.82 -15.02 22.74
C ARG A 65 0.94 -16.19 21.78
N GLU A 66 1.82 -17.11 22.09
CA GLU A 66 1.87 -18.40 21.40
C GLU A 66 0.49 -19.07 21.41
N GLY A 67 0.08 -19.61 20.27
CA GLY A 67 -1.19 -20.32 20.11
C GLY A 67 -2.41 -19.47 19.75
N VAL A 68 -2.28 -18.15 19.69
CA VAL A 68 -3.41 -17.27 19.32
C VAL A 68 -3.54 -17.10 17.80
N PHE A 69 -2.44 -17.28 17.06
CA PHE A 69 -2.40 -17.17 15.60
C PHE A 69 -2.31 -18.55 14.96
N PRO A 70 -2.88 -18.75 13.75
CA PRO A 70 -2.64 -19.96 13.00
C PRO A 70 -1.16 -20.10 12.68
N GLY A 71 -0.71 -21.33 12.55
CA GLY A 71 0.69 -21.65 12.23
C GLY A 71 1.18 -20.93 10.98
N ALA A 72 2.50 -20.87 10.84
CA ALA A 72 3.18 -20.36 9.65
C ALA A 72 2.70 -21.07 8.39
N SER A 73 2.83 -20.40 7.23
CA SER A 73 2.66 -21.05 5.93
C SER A 73 3.61 -22.22 5.79
N THR A 74 3.11 -23.33 5.25
CA THR A 74 3.91 -24.52 4.92
C THR A 74 4.21 -24.61 3.41
N SER A 75 3.51 -23.84 2.62
CA SER A 75 3.68 -23.69 1.17
C SER A 75 3.29 -22.28 0.73
N TRP A 76 3.69 -21.90 -0.47
CA TRP A 76 3.18 -20.69 -1.09
C TRP A 76 1.68 -20.83 -1.38
N GLU A 77 0.93 -19.80 -1.04
CA GLU A 77 -0.51 -19.69 -1.24
C GLU A 77 -0.82 -18.42 -2.03
N GLN A 78 -2.05 -18.21 -2.42
CA GLN A 78 -2.51 -16.91 -2.92
C GLN A 78 -2.90 -16.01 -1.75
N VAL A 79 -2.78 -14.71 -1.92
CA VAL A 79 -3.27 -13.75 -0.93
C VAL A 79 -4.79 -13.92 -0.77
N ARG A 80 -5.23 -14.18 0.44
CA ARG A 80 -6.64 -14.39 0.81
C ARG A 80 -7.03 -13.55 2.02
N PRO A 81 -8.31 -13.17 2.17
CA PRO A 81 -8.75 -12.33 3.29
C PRO A 81 -8.75 -13.04 4.66
N ALA A 82 -8.47 -14.32 4.69
CA ALA A 82 -8.69 -15.18 5.86
C ALA A 82 -7.40 -15.61 6.57
N MET A 83 -6.29 -14.92 6.39
CA MET A 83 -4.99 -15.37 6.89
C MET A 83 -4.19 -14.22 7.49
N PRO A 84 -3.66 -14.36 8.68
CA PRO A 84 -3.92 -15.37 9.73
C PRO A 84 -5.22 -15.10 10.51
N ARG A 85 -5.58 -15.97 11.46
CA ARG A 85 -6.68 -15.71 12.40
C ARG A 85 -6.15 -15.12 13.70
N TYR A 86 -6.82 -14.10 14.23
CA TYR A 86 -6.54 -13.52 15.53
C TYR A 86 -7.73 -13.75 16.47
N ASN A 87 -7.54 -14.44 17.58
CA ASN A 87 -8.62 -14.80 18.52
C ASN A 87 -9.85 -15.42 17.82
N GLY A 88 -9.63 -16.32 16.84
CA GLY A 88 -10.71 -16.94 16.09
C GLY A 88 -11.32 -16.09 14.97
N ASN A 89 -10.98 -14.80 14.89
CA ASN A 89 -11.45 -13.90 13.84
C ASN A 89 -10.50 -13.91 12.64
N LEU A 90 -11.06 -13.72 11.46
CA LEU A 90 -10.29 -13.57 10.24
C LEU A 90 -9.49 -12.26 10.28
N CYS A 91 -8.19 -12.33 10.03
CA CYS A 91 -7.37 -11.15 9.83
C CYS A 91 -7.26 -10.84 8.34
N MET A 92 -7.32 -9.56 8.02
CA MET A 92 -7.06 -9.07 6.67
C MET A 92 -6.19 -7.82 6.79
N GLY A 93 -4.92 -7.96 6.47
CA GLY A 93 -3.99 -6.85 6.48
C GLY A 93 -3.89 -6.15 5.10
N PRO A 94 -2.96 -5.21 4.99
CA PRO A 94 -2.79 -4.42 3.77
C PRO A 94 -2.32 -5.25 2.57
N GLU A 95 -1.81 -6.47 2.75
CA GLU A 95 -1.40 -7.35 1.64
C GLU A 95 -2.51 -7.59 0.63
N TYR A 96 -3.76 -7.64 1.08
CA TYR A 96 -4.91 -7.89 0.23
C TYR A 96 -5.12 -6.78 -0.81
N GLY A 97 -5.23 -5.54 -0.33
CA GLY A 97 -5.35 -4.37 -1.21
C GLY A 97 -4.09 -4.10 -2.02
N PHE A 98 -2.91 -4.44 -1.48
CA PHE A 98 -1.63 -4.34 -2.18
C PHE A 98 -1.60 -5.25 -3.40
N ALA A 99 -1.85 -6.54 -3.21
CA ALA A 99 -1.86 -7.53 -4.27
C ALA A 99 -2.87 -7.18 -5.37
N PHE A 100 -4.12 -6.94 -5.00
CA PHE A 100 -5.17 -6.55 -5.94
C PHE A 100 -4.78 -5.34 -6.78
N THR A 101 -4.19 -4.31 -6.14
CA THR A 101 -3.86 -3.07 -6.84
C THR A 101 -2.70 -3.25 -7.80
N LEU A 102 -1.70 -4.06 -7.46
CA LEU A 102 -0.62 -4.40 -8.38
C LEU A 102 -1.14 -5.14 -9.61
N GLU A 103 -1.96 -6.17 -9.41
CA GLU A 103 -2.56 -6.98 -10.47
C GLU A 103 -3.47 -6.15 -11.37
N LYS A 104 -4.38 -5.39 -10.79
CA LYS A 104 -5.32 -4.52 -11.51
C LYS A 104 -4.62 -3.54 -12.45
N ASN A 105 -3.47 -3.02 -12.05
CA ASN A 105 -2.71 -2.05 -12.85
C ASN A 105 -1.65 -2.72 -13.75
N GLY A 106 -1.40 -4.00 -13.62
CA GLY A 106 -0.42 -4.75 -14.42
C GLY A 106 1.02 -4.23 -14.30
N TRP A 107 1.38 -3.62 -13.17
CA TRP A 107 2.70 -2.99 -13.03
C TRP A 107 3.87 -3.95 -13.08
N PHE A 108 3.66 -5.20 -12.71
CA PHE A 108 4.69 -6.24 -12.69
C PHE A 108 4.31 -7.45 -13.54
N LYS A 109 3.53 -7.27 -14.61
CA LYS A 109 3.02 -8.35 -15.48
C LYS A 109 4.10 -9.29 -16.04
N ASP A 110 5.34 -8.81 -16.11
CA ASP A 110 6.49 -9.58 -16.64
C ASP A 110 7.20 -10.41 -15.55
N ALA A 111 6.69 -10.38 -14.31
CA ALA A 111 7.20 -11.13 -13.17
C ALA A 111 6.05 -11.74 -12.36
N ASP A 112 6.33 -12.80 -11.64
CA ASP A 112 5.43 -13.23 -10.56
C ASP A 112 5.70 -12.35 -9.32
N VAL A 113 4.64 -11.96 -8.62
CA VAL A 113 4.73 -11.15 -7.40
C VAL A 113 4.41 -12.00 -6.18
N ALA A 114 5.15 -11.80 -5.12
CA ALA A 114 4.93 -12.44 -3.85
C ALA A 114 4.98 -11.45 -2.68
N VAL A 115 4.24 -11.73 -1.62
CA VAL A 115 4.34 -11.04 -0.33
C VAL A 115 4.79 -12.04 0.73
N VAL A 116 5.88 -11.72 1.43
CA VAL A 116 6.29 -12.44 2.63
C VAL A 116 6.01 -11.54 3.84
N LYS A 117 5.16 -12.03 4.73
CA LYS A 117 4.66 -11.25 5.87
C LYS A 117 5.09 -11.86 7.20
N ALA A 118 5.64 -11.01 8.07
CA ALA A 118 5.82 -11.30 9.49
C ALA A 118 5.55 -10.03 10.30
N SER A 119 4.46 -9.99 11.03
CA SER A 119 4.01 -8.82 11.79
C SER A 119 3.90 -9.16 13.27
N ARG A 120 4.22 -8.18 14.15
CA ARG A 120 4.20 -8.36 15.60
C ARG A 120 3.19 -7.43 16.26
N ASP A 121 2.25 -8.00 16.99
CA ASP A 121 1.29 -7.22 17.76
C ASP A 121 1.97 -6.51 18.95
N GLY A 122 1.60 -5.23 19.19
CA GLY A 122 1.98 -4.44 20.36
C GLY A 122 3.47 -4.20 20.56
N GLY A 123 4.30 -4.32 19.52
CA GLY A 123 5.75 -4.10 19.59
C GLY A 123 6.17 -2.66 19.27
N ASP A 124 7.04 -2.05 20.06
CA ASP A 124 7.74 -0.85 19.67
C ASP A 124 8.88 -1.17 18.67
N ASN A 125 9.52 -0.16 18.12
CA ASN A 125 10.53 -0.32 17.07
C ASN A 125 11.78 -1.10 17.50
N SER A 126 11.99 -1.34 18.82
CA SER A 126 13.12 -2.13 19.32
C SER A 126 13.06 -3.60 18.89
N HIS A 127 11.86 -4.12 18.61
CA HIS A 127 11.67 -5.50 18.16
C HIS A 127 12.19 -5.74 16.74
N TRP A 128 12.40 -4.69 15.96
CA TRP A 128 12.96 -4.75 14.59
C TRP A 128 14.46 -4.46 14.54
N ARG A 129 15.15 -4.28 15.68
CA ARG A 129 16.63 -4.28 15.72
C ARG A 129 17.18 -5.61 15.23
N LYS A 130 18.43 -5.62 14.75
CA LYS A 130 19.13 -6.87 14.48
C LYS A 130 19.03 -7.80 15.69
N ASN A 131 18.64 -9.06 15.46
CA ASN A 131 18.35 -10.04 16.51
C ASN A 131 17.15 -9.74 17.42
N GLY A 132 16.40 -8.69 17.18
CA GLY A 132 15.10 -8.46 17.79
C GLY A 132 14.09 -9.54 17.37
N GLN A 133 13.04 -9.74 18.15
CA GLN A 133 12.11 -10.84 17.90
C GLN A 133 11.41 -10.70 16.54
N ALA A 134 10.86 -9.51 16.19
CA ALA A 134 10.20 -9.28 14.92
C ALA A 134 11.17 -9.43 13.73
N TYR A 135 12.41 -8.94 13.90
CA TYR A 135 13.47 -9.11 12.90
C TYR A 135 13.74 -10.59 12.60
N ARG A 136 14.02 -11.39 13.67
CA ARG A 136 14.30 -12.83 13.50
C ARG A 136 13.16 -13.57 12.83
N THR A 137 11.91 -13.25 13.19
CA THR A 137 10.74 -13.89 12.59
C THR A 137 10.60 -13.53 11.11
N LEU A 138 10.84 -12.26 10.74
CA LEU A 138 10.82 -11.85 9.34
C LEU A 138 11.90 -12.55 8.52
N VAL A 139 13.13 -12.63 9.04
CA VAL A 139 14.24 -13.35 8.36
C VAL A 139 13.91 -14.84 8.25
N GLN A 140 13.32 -15.45 9.28
CA GLN A 140 12.89 -16.86 9.22
C GLN A 140 11.76 -17.08 8.21
N ALA A 141 10.80 -16.17 8.14
CA ALA A 141 9.73 -16.20 7.13
C ALA A 141 10.30 -16.22 5.71
N VAL A 142 11.26 -15.33 5.43
CA VAL A 142 11.94 -15.28 4.13
C VAL A 142 12.70 -16.57 3.85
N LYS A 143 13.44 -17.08 4.83
CA LYS A 143 14.19 -18.33 4.70
C LYS A 143 13.27 -19.49 4.32
N ASN A 144 12.15 -19.64 5.04
CA ASN A 144 11.17 -20.70 4.80
C ASN A 144 10.50 -20.53 3.43
N ALA A 145 10.08 -19.32 3.09
CA ALA A 145 9.47 -19.00 1.82
C ALA A 145 10.42 -19.30 0.64
N CYS A 146 11.68 -18.89 0.75
CA CYS A 146 12.69 -19.13 -0.29
C CYS A 146 13.06 -20.61 -0.43
N ALA A 147 12.98 -21.41 0.63
CA ALA A 147 13.16 -22.86 0.56
C ALA A 147 12.03 -23.52 -0.26
N GLY A 148 10.83 -22.94 -0.28
CA GLY A 148 9.69 -23.41 -1.08
C GLY A 148 9.63 -22.83 -2.50
N VAL A 149 10.62 -22.06 -2.94
CA VAL A 149 10.65 -21.51 -4.31
C VAL A 149 11.17 -22.55 -5.29
N ASP A 150 10.39 -22.85 -6.32
CA ASP A 150 10.86 -23.64 -7.47
C ASP A 150 11.85 -22.80 -8.31
N ARG A 151 13.13 -23.05 -8.09
CA ARG A 151 14.22 -22.32 -8.77
C ARG A 151 14.28 -22.62 -10.28
N SER A 152 13.64 -23.67 -10.77
CA SER A 152 13.57 -23.94 -12.20
C SER A 152 12.62 -23.01 -12.94
N LYS A 153 11.63 -22.49 -12.23
CA LYS A 153 10.61 -21.56 -12.76
C LYS A 153 11.12 -20.12 -12.88
N TYR A 154 12.10 -19.73 -12.04
CA TYR A 154 12.50 -18.34 -11.94
C TYR A 154 13.98 -18.15 -12.27
N SER A 155 14.27 -17.25 -13.21
CA SER A 155 15.64 -16.81 -13.54
C SER A 155 16.26 -15.96 -12.42
N LYS A 156 15.42 -15.28 -11.65
CA LYS A 156 15.82 -14.37 -10.56
C LYS A 156 14.78 -14.36 -9.45
N VAL A 157 15.24 -14.31 -8.20
CA VAL A 157 14.43 -13.97 -7.03
C VAL A 157 14.95 -12.63 -6.51
N GLU A 158 14.08 -11.62 -6.46
CA GLU A 158 14.40 -10.25 -6.05
C GLU A 158 13.55 -9.84 -4.86
N PHE A 159 14.17 -9.32 -3.81
CA PHE A 159 13.48 -8.63 -2.72
C PHE A 159 13.21 -7.19 -3.17
N ALA A 160 12.01 -6.96 -3.72
CA ALA A 160 11.66 -5.73 -4.44
C ALA A 160 11.42 -4.50 -3.53
N GLY A 161 11.24 -4.72 -2.22
CA GLY A 161 11.11 -3.65 -1.23
C GLY A 161 10.46 -4.10 0.07
N LEU A 162 10.42 -3.18 1.03
CA LEU A 162 9.80 -3.38 2.35
C LEU A 162 8.55 -2.51 2.48
N LEU A 163 7.44 -3.11 2.92
CA LEU A 163 6.22 -2.44 3.34
C LEU A 163 6.20 -2.44 4.88
N TYR A 164 6.22 -1.26 5.49
CA TYR A 164 6.41 -1.11 6.94
C TYR A 164 5.28 -0.31 7.57
N LEU A 165 4.49 -0.95 8.43
CA LEU A 165 3.37 -0.31 9.14
C LEU A 165 3.52 -0.54 10.65
N GLN A 166 4.25 0.36 11.31
CA GLN A 166 4.60 0.28 12.72
C GLN A 166 4.70 1.69 13.32
N GLY A 167 4.41 1.83 14.59
CA GLY A 167 4.65 3.07 15.32
C GLY A 167 3.68 3.36 16.44
N GLU A 168 2.52 2.69 16.49
CA GLU A 168 1.49 2.91 17.49
C GLU A 168 1.97 2.65 18.91
N SER A 169 2.89 1.69 19.08
CA SER A 169 3.44 1.31 20.41
C SER A 169 4.76 2.02 20.74
N ASN A 170 5.23 2.93 19.89
CA ASN A 170 6.45 3.68 20.18
C ASN A 170 6.20 4.69 21.30
N ALA A 171 7.09 4.70 22.28
CA ALA A 171 7.07 5.61 23.42
C ALA A 171 8.50 5.94 23.88
N GLY A 172 8.69 7.01 24.64
CA GLY A 172 9.99 7.41 25.13
C GLY A 172 11.01 7.53 24.01
N THR A 173 12.18 6.92 24.16
CA THR A 173 13.26 6.97 23.16
C THR A 173 12.91 6.30 21.83
N SER A 174 11.91 5.43 21.80
CA SER A 174 11.46 4.77 20.56
C SER A 174 10.85 5.74 19.56
N VAL A 175 10.36 6.91 19.98
CA VAL A 175 9.79 7.91 19.05
C VAL A 175 10.88 8.59 18.22
N PRO A 176 11.87 9.30 18.79
CA PRO A 176 12.91 9.98 18.01
C PRO A 176 13.83 8.98 17.28
N GLU A 177 14.02 7.77 17.79
CA GLU A 177 14.85 6.75 17.17
C GLU A 177 14.17 6.01 16.00
N SER A 178 12.88 6.26 15.73
CA SER A 178 12.12 5.51 14.72
C SER A 178 12.78 5.52 13.34
N ALA A 179 13.30 6.66 12.91
CA ALA A 179 13.96 6.82 11.62
C ALA A 179 15.26 6.01 11.52
N SER A 180 16.15 6.14 12.52
CA SER A 180 17.44 5.43 12.54
C SER A 180 17.23 3.91 12.63
N ARG A 181 16.32 3.46 13.44
CA ARG A 181 15.96 2.05 13.60
C ARG A 181 15.40 1.44 12.33
N PHE A 182 14.57 2.20 11.62
CA PHE A 182 14.04 1.75 10.33
C PHE A 182 15.15 1.62 9.28
N LEU A 183 16.07 2.57 9.20
CA LEU A 183 17.21 2.49 8.27
C LEU A 183 18.15 1.33 8.62
N GLU A 184 18.40 1.09 9.91
CA GLU A 184 19.13 -0.07 10.41
C GLU A 184 18.45 -1.37 9.98
N LEU A 185 17.12 -1.47 10.12
CA LEU A 185 16.34 -2.62 9.67
C LEU A 185 16.57 -2.91 8.20
N LEU A 186 16.46 -1.90 7.32
CA LEU A 186 16.69 -2.08 5.88
C LEU A 186 18.11 -2.56 5.57
N GLY A 187 19.12 -1.98 6.20
CA GLY A 187 20.52 -2.39 6.02
C GLY A 187 20.77 -3.84 6.46
N ASN A 188 20.23 -4.21 7.62
CA ASN A 188 20.33 -5.57 8.14
C ASN A 188 19.62 -6.59 7.24
N LEU A 189 18.39 -6.28 6.76
CA LEU A 189 17.66 -7.15 5.83
C LEU A 189 18.42 -7.29 4.51
N ALA A 190 18.97 -6.21 3.96
CA ALA A 190 19.77 -6.27 2.74
C ALA A 190 20.99 -7.21 2.86
N ALA A 191 21.64 -7.21 4.04
CA ALA A 191 22.78 -8.07 4.30
C ALA A 191 22.38 -9.53 4.55
N ASP A 192 21.43 -9.76 5.45
CA ASP A 192 21.09 -11.09 5.93
C ASP A 192 20.24 -11.90 4.93
N LEU A 193 19.52 -11.24 4.01
CA LEU A 193 18.73 -11.91 2.97
C LEU A 193 19.51 -12.17 1.66
N LYS A 194 20.71 -11.63 1.50
CA LYS A 194 21.55 -11.83 0.31
C LYS A 194 21.72 -13.32 -0.11
N PRO A 195 21.83 -14.29 0.80
CA PRO A 195 21.92 -15.70 0.41
C PRO A 195 20.65 -16.26 -0.27
N TYR A 196 19.51 -15.58 -0.15
CA TYR A 196 18.22 -16.07 -0.63
C TYR A 196 17.79 -15.44 -1.96
N GLY A 197 18.33 -14.28 -2.33
CA GLY A 197 17.98 -13.57 -3.55
C GLY A 197 18.69 -12.23 -3.70
N ASP A 198 18.31 -11.48 -4.73
CA ASP A 198 18.81 -10.14 -4.98
C ASP A 198 18.21 -9.13 -3.97
N THR A 199 19.06 -8.52 -3.17
CA THR A 199 18.71 -7.52 -2.15
C THR A 199 19.02 -6.08 -2.57
N SER A 200 19.32 -5.83 -3.85
CA SER A 200 19.72 -4.50 -4.33
C SER A 200 18.69 -3.40 -4.04
N ALA A 201 17.41 -3.73 -4.12
CA ALA A 201 16.35 -2.78 -3.79
C ALA A 201 16.33 -2.43 -2.28
N LEU A 202 16.55 -3.41 -1.38
CA LEU A 202 16.65 -3.17 0.06
C LEU A 202 17.91 -2.36 0.39
N ALA A 203 19.05 -2.69 -0.24
CA ALA A 203 20.30 -1.93 -0.10
C ALA A 203 20.16 -0.49 -0.60
N ALA A 204 19.38 -0.26 -1.66
CA ALA A 204 19.00 1.05 -2.15
C ALA A 204 17.88 1.71 -1.31
N GLN A 205 17.51 1.12 -0.17
CA GLN A 205 16.49 1.60 0.76
C GLN A 205 15.10 1.76 0.12
N LYS A 206 14.73 0.94 -0.87
CA LYS A 206 13.38 0.96 -1.43
C LYS A 206 12.39 0.38 -0.43
N ALA A 207 11.59 1.24 0.16
CA ALA A 207 10.56 0.85 1.13
C ALA A 207 9.40 1.84 1.14
N VAL A 208 8.23 1.38 1.59
CA VAL A 208 7.06 2.22 1.81
C VAL A 208 6.72 2.22 3.30
N LEU A 209 6.70 3.41 3.88
CA LEU A 209 6.33 3.67 5.26
C LEU A 209 4.82 3.93 5.34
N GLY A 210 4.08 3.08 6.01
CA GLY A 210 2.69 3.34 6.37
C GLY A 210 2.64 4.28 7.57
N GLU A 211 1.76 5.27 7.51
CA GLU A 211 1.48 6.12 8.67
C GLU A 211 0.83 5.27 9.77
N ASN A 212 1.40 5.26 10.96
CA ASN A 212 0.80 4.55 12.08
C ASN A 212 -0.53 5.21 12.51
N ALA A 213 -1.46 4.41 13.03
CA ALA A 213 -2.73 4.91 13.55
C ALA A 213 -2.50 5.76 14.81
N ASN A 214 -3.34 6.74 15.02
CA ASN A 214 -3.39 7.47 16.27
C ASN A 214 -4.26 6.73 17.31
N TRP A 215 -3.81 6.71 18.55
CA TRP A 215 -4.54 6.11 19.67
C TRP A 215 -5.78 6.90 20.02
N ALA A 216 -6.84 6.19 20.42
CA ALA A 216 -8.09 6.78 20.89
C ALA A 216 -8.77 7.76 19.90
N GLY A 217 -8.32 7.84 18.67
CA GLY A 217 -9.03 8.56 17.63
C GLY A 217 -10.34 7.86 17.31
N LYS A 218 -11.46 8.55 17.45
CA LYS A 218 -12.78 8.05 17.06
C LYS A 218 -13.02 8.28 15.59
N ASN A 219 -13.83 7.42 14.96
CA ASN A 219 -14.31 7.73 13.63
C ASN A 219 -15.18 8.99 13.71
N GLU A 220 -14.91 9.91 12.81
CA GLU A 220 -15.66 11.14 12.65
C GLU A 220 -16.35 11.09 11.28
N SER A 221 -17.45 11.80 11.14
CA SER A 221 -18.09 12.03 9.86
C SER A 221 -17.76 13.44 9.39
N ASP A 222 -17.16 13.54 8.21
CA ASP A 222 -16.97 14.84 7.57
C ASP A 222 -18.34 15.42 7.22
N PRO A 223 -18.69 16.62 7.72
CA PRO A 223 -20.05 17.16 7.60
C PRO A 223 -20.46 17.46 6.16
N GLU A 224 -19.52 17.68 5.25
CA GLU A 224 -19.84 17.98 3.85
C GLU A 224 -19.92 16.73 2.98
N THR A 225 -19.04 15.76 3.20
CA THR A 225 -18.95 14.56 2.38
C THR A 225 -19.71 13.38 2.95
N GLY A 226 -19.97 13.38 4.26
CA GLY A 226 -20.49 12.22 5.00
C GLY A 226 -19.54 11.04 5.05
N ASN A 227 -18.28 11.21 4.63
CA ASN A 227 -17.26 10.17 4.70
C ASN A 227 -16.78 10.00 6.14
N LEU A 228 -16.62 8.75 6.57
CA LEU A 228 -15.98 8.45 7.83
C LEU A 228 -14.47 8.61 7.73
N THR A 229 -13.85 9.12 8.78
CA THR A 229 -12.40 9.22 8.96
C THR A 229 -11.99 8.50 10.23
N GLY A 230 -10.70 8.22 10.37
CA GLY A 230 -10.15 7.59 11.58
C GLY A 230 -10.01 8.54 12.78
N GLY A 231 -10.58 9.73 12.73
CA GLY A 231 -10.33 10.79 13.68
C GLY A 231 -8.95 11.42 13.48
N LEU A 232 -8.90 12.68 13.12
CA LEU A 232 -7.63 13.39 12.88
C LEU A 232 -6.94 13.77 14.20
N GLU A 233 -7.70 13.85 15.28
CA GLU A 233 -7.28 14.28 16.62
C GLU A 233 -7.23 13.07 17.56
N GLY A 234 -6.33 12.15 17.32
CA GLY A 234 -6.04 11.07 18.27
C GLY A 234 -4.82 11.41 19.13
N ARG A 235 -4.61 10.61 20.15
CA ARG A 235 -3.39 10.69 20.97
C ARG A 235 -2.25 9.99 20.26
N ASP A 236 -1.14 10.69 20.10
CA ASP A 236 0.14 10.09 19.77
C ASP A 236 1.11 10.38 20.89
N THR A 237 2.01 9.45 21.14
CA THR A 237 3.15 9.74 22.01
C THR A 237 4.02 10.79 21.32
N GLU A 238 4.16 11.93 21.97
CA GLU A 238 5.04 13.01 21.53
C GLU A 238 6.29 13.00 22.40
N VAL A 239 7.45 13.05 21.78
CA VAL A 239 8.75 13.18 22.43
C VAL A 239 9.56 14.22 21.69
N GLN A 240 10.08 15.21 22.40
CA GLN A 240 10.85 16.33 21.82
C GLN A 240 10.08 17.07 20.69
N GLY A 241 8.77 17.28 20.88
CA GLY A 241 7.92 17.99 19.92
C GLY A 241 7.60 17.19 18.65
N LYS A 242 7.87 15.89 18.61
CA LYS A 242 7.57 15.05 17.45
C LYS A 242 6.87 13.76 17.84
N THR A 243 5.97 13.32 16.98
CA THR A 243 5.36 11.99 17.05
C THR A 243 6.10 11.03 16.12
N THR A 244 5.92 9.71 16.31
CA THR A 244 6.46 8.70 15.38
C THR A 244 6.03 8.99 13.95
N ARG A 245 4.77 9.37 13.72
CA ARG A 245 4.26 9.73 12.38
C ARG A 245 5.06 10.85 11.75
N GLN A 246 5.34 11.91 12.50
CA GLN A 246 6.11 13.03 11.98
C GLN A 246 7.55 12.63 11.66
N VAL A 247 8.20 11.88 12.54
CA VAL A 247 9.57 11.37 12.33
C VAL A 247 9.65 10.51 11.06
N MET A 248 8.71 9.59 10.87
CA MET A 248 8.70 8.68 9.71
C MET A 248 8.30 9.38 8.42
N LYS A 249 7.40 10.35 8.50
CA LYS A 249 7.04 11.20 7.36
C LYS A 249 8.23 12.05 6.91
N ASP A 250 8.90 12.76 7.85
CA ASP A 250 10.08 13.56 7.56
C ASP A 250 11.18 12.71 6.91
N LEU A 251 11.38 11.47 7.39
CA LEU A 251 12.31 10.52 6.81
C LEU A 251 11.96 10.20 5.35
N ALA A 252 10.69 9.84 5.07
CA ALA A 252 10.26 9.53 3.71
C ALA A 252 10.34 10.74 2.77
N GLU A 253 10.05 11.93 3.26
CA GLU A 253 10.14 13.17 2.47
C GLU A 253 11.59 13.56 2.15
N SER A 254 12.53 13.20 3.02
CA SER A 254 13.96 13.48 2.81
C SER A 254 14.67 12.51 1.87
N ARG A 255 14.03 11.37 1.49
CA ARG A 255 14.67 10.31 0.71
C ARG A 255 13.81 9.85 -0.48
N PRO A 256 14.25 10.06 -1.73
CA PRO A 256 13.50 9.63 -2.93
C PRO A 256 13.24 8.13 -3.02
N SER A 257 14.10 7.30 -2.38
CA SER A 257 13.96 5.85 -2.31
C SER A 257 12.87 5.37 -1.37
N LEU A 258 12.32 6.25 -0.54
CA LEU A 258 11.24 5.91 0.37
C LEU A 258 9.89 6.43 -0.14
N GLY A 259 8.85 5.65 0.08
CA GLY A 259 7.46 6.01 -0.10
C GLY A 259 6.79 6.27 1.24
N TYR A 260 5.71 7.05 1.25
CA TYR A 260 4.89 7.29 2.42
C TYR A 260 3.41 7.09 2.10
N ALA A 261 2.76 6.19 2.80
CA ALA A 261 1.33 5.90 2.68
C ALA A 261 0.59 6.49 3.88
N PRO A 262 -0.08 7.64 3.74
CA PRO A 262 -0.89 8.23 4.80
C PRO A 262 -2.08 7.32 5.12
N THR A 263 -2.52 7.28 6.36
CA THR A 263 -3.59 6.37 6.81
C THR A 263 -4.58 6.99 7.79
N ARG A 264 -4.23 8.09 8.47
CA ARG A 264 -5.09 8.67 9.52
C ARG A 264 -6.43 9.19 9.04
N ASP A 265 -6.59 9.39 7.74
CA ASP A 265 -7.86 9.72 7.08
C ASP A 265 -8.78 8.50 6.90
N LEU A 266 -8.32 7.31 7.24
CA LEU A 266 -9.05 6.07 7.02
C LEU A 266 -9.85 5.65 8.26
N PRO A 267 -11.09 5.15 8.08
CA PRO A 267 -11.91 4.66 9.18
C PRO A 267 -11.26 3.53 9.97
N LYS A 268 -11.42 3.59 11.27
CA LYS A 268 -11.06 2.53 12.20
C LYS A 268 -12.26 1.63 12.49
N LEU A 269 -12.02 0.53 13.16
CA LEU A 269 -13.07 -0.34 13.68
C LEU A 269 -13.99 0.43 14.62
N THR A 270 -15.30 0.20 14.49
CA THR A 270 -16.32 0.83 15.32
C THR A 270 -16.74 -0.04 16.50
N ALA A 271 -16.45 -1.35 16.44
CA ALA A 271 -16.80 -2.31 17.49
C ALA A 271 -15.61 -3.23 17.79
N GLY A 272 -15.48 -3.66 19.04
CA GLY A 272 -14.45 -4.61 19.47
C GLY A 272 -13.03 -4.03 19.58
N ASP A 273 -12.81 -2.78 19.20
CA ASP A 273 -11.54 -2.07 19.37
C ASP A 273 -11.66 -1.02 20.47
N GLN A 274 -11.40 -1.44 21.71
CA GLN A 274 -11.51 -0.58 22.87
C GLN A 274 -10.55 0.62 22.85
N MET A 275 -9.51 0.56 22.02
CA MET A 275 -8.47 1.59 21.93
C MET A 275 -8.66 2.53 20.74
N GLY A 276 -9.57 2.22 19.80
CA GLY A 276 -9.76 3.01 18.60
C GLY A 276 -8.48 3.15 17.75
N VAL A 277 -7.70 2.07 17.64
CA VAL A 277 -6.40 2.09 16.96
C VAL A 277 -6.36 1.22 15.70
N HIS A 278 -7.22 0.20 15.61
CA HIS A 278 -7.20 -0.71 14.48
C HIS A 278 -8.06 -0.22 13.32
N TYR A 279 -7.54 -0.37 12.11
CA TYR A 279 -8.25 -0.01 10.88
C TYR A 279 -9.32 -1.04 10.52
N SER A 280 -10.43 -0.59 9.94
CA SER A 280 -11.45 -1.47 9.36
C SER A 280 -10.88 -2.27 8.18
N GLY A 281 -11.51 -3.38 7.81
CA GLY A 281 -11.11 -4.16 6.65
C GLY A 281 -11.13 -3.35 5.35
N GLN A 282 -12.09 -2.46 5.20
CA GLN A 282 -12.18 -1.51 4.09
C GLN A 282 -10.95 -0.58 4.04
N SER A 283 -10.51 -0.09 5.19
CA SER A 283 -9.30 0.73 5.32
C SER A 283 -8.03 -0.06 5.05
N GLN A 284 -7.98 -1.34 5.43
CA GLN A 284 -6.85 -2.22 5.12
C GLN A 284 -6.66 -2.38 3.60
N ILE A 285 -7.75 -2.50 2.84
CA ILE A 285 -7.69 -2.49 1.37
C ILE A 285 -7.08 -1.18 0.86
N SER A 286 -7.53 -0.05 1.40
CA SER A 286 -7.01 1.27 1.00
C SER A 286 -5.53 1.45 1.38
N ILE A 287 -5.10 1.00 2.57
CA ILE A 287 -3.69 1.03 2.98
C ILE A 287 -2.85 0.20 2.00
N GLY A 288 -3.28 -1.01 1.69
CA GLY A 288 -2.61 -1.89 0.74
C GLY A 288 -2.48 -1.25 -0.65
N ALA A 289 -3.55 -0.63 -1.14
CA ALA A 289 -3.52 0.08 -2.40
C ALA A 289 -2.52 1.26 -2.38
N ARG A 290 -2.47 2.04 -1.30
CA ARG A 290 -1.47 3.12 -1.13
C ARG A 290 -0.05 2.57 -1.14
N PHE A 291 0.19 1.44 -0.47
CA PHE A 291 1.47 0.73 -0.55
C PHE A 291 1.82 0.33 -1.98
N ALA A 292 0.87 -0.22 -2.73
CA ALA A 292 1.09 -0.65 -4.11
C ALA A 292 1.46 0.50 -5.04
N TYR A 293 0.78 1.64 -4.94
CA TYR A 293 1.12 2.84 -5.72
C TYR A 293 2.53 3.35 -5.42
N GLU A 294 2.90 3.44 -4.14
CA GLU A 294 4.24 3.88 -3.76
C GLU A 294 5.32 2.86 -4.16
N ALA A 295 5.09 1.56 -3.97
CA ALA A 295 6.02 0.51 -4.40
C ALA A 295 6.23 0.50 -5.92
N ALA A 296 5.15 0.67 -6.71
CA ALA A 296 5.23 0.78 -8.15
C ALA A 296 6.01 2.04 -8.58
N ARG A 297 5.77 3.20 -7.93
CA ARG A 297 6.54 4.43 -8.15
C ARG A 297 8.03 4.22 -7.89
N LEU A 298 8.39 3.58 -6.77
CA LEU A 298 9.78 3.27 -6.41
C LEU A 298 10.43 2.29 -7.40
N ALA A 299 9.63 1.45 -8.04
CA ALA A 299 10.07 0.57 -9.13
C ALA A 299 10.11 1.26 -10.51
N GLY A 300 9.84 2.57 -10.58
CA GLY A 300 9.86 3.34 -11.84
C GLY A 300 8.65 3.07 -12.76
N LYS A 301 7.57 2.47 -12.23
CA LYS A 301 6.34 2.24 -13.00
C LYS A 301 5.52 3.54 -13.13
N ASP A 302 4.80 3.67 -14.23
CA ASP A 302 3.82 4.76 -14.36
C ASP A 302 2.62 4.49 -13.45
N THR A 303 2.52 5.23 -12.38
CA THR A 303 1.42 5.12 -11.41
C THR A 303 0.27 6.08 -11.71
N GLY A 304 0.36 6.85 -12.78
CA GLY A 304 -0.63 7.87 -13.08
C GLY A 304 -0.68 8.98 -12.02
N SER A 305 -1.79 9.68 -12.00
CA SER A 305 -2.03 10.78 -11.05
C SER A 305 -3.06 10.36 -10.01
N VAL A 306 -2.57 9.84 -8.89
CA VAL A 306 -3.40 9.43 -7.75
C VAL A 306 -3.41 10.53 -6.69
N ARG A 307 -4.59 10.90 -6.22
CA ARG A 307 -4.77 11.90 -5.17
C ARG A 307 -4.09 11.43 -3.88
N SER A 308 -3.25 12.27 -3.30
CA SER A 308 -2.61 11.98 -1.99
C SER A 308 -3.60 12.17 -0.83
N GLY A 309 -3.32 11.60 0.32
CA GLY A 309 -4.09 11.83 1.55
C GLY A 309 -3.96 13.26 2.12
N ARG A 310 -3.22 14.14 1.44
CA ARG A 310 -3.10 15.56 1.81
C ARG A 310 -4.23 16.38 1.21
N TYR A 311 -5.40 16.19 1.78
CA TYR A 311 -6.64 16.87 1.37
C TYR A 311 -6.64 18.38 1.67
N ASP A 312 -5.76 18.85 2.53
CA ASP A 312 -5.50 20.27 2.84
C ASP A 312 -4.87 21.02 1.68
N LEU A 313 -4.24 20.32 0.74
CA LEU A 313 -3.58 20.93 -0.41
C LEU A 313 -4.52 21.09 -1.61
N PRO A 314 -4.46 22.23 -2.30
CA PRO A 314 -5.22 22.43 -3.54
C PRO A 314 -4.83 21.43 -4.62
N LEU A 315 -5.78 21.05 -5.47
CA LEU A 315 -5.55 20.14 -6.60
C LEU A 315 -4.47 20.62 -7.57
N GLY A 316 -4.20 21.92 -7.62
CA GLY A 316 -3.13 22.54 -8.39
C GLY A 316 -1.73 22.41 -7.77
N SER A 317 -1.61 21.85 -6.57
CA SER A 317 -0.31 21.60 -5.95
C SER A 317 0.25 20.22 -6.34
N PRO A 318 1.52 20.10 -6.74
CA PRO A 318 2.16 18.81 -6.99
C PRO A 318 2.07 17.85 -5.79
N ASP A 319 2.23 18.36 -4.57
CA ASP A 319 2.19 17.57 -3.34
C ASP A 319 0.77 17.05 -3.00
N ALA A 320 -0.25 17.54 -3.69
CA ALA A 320 -1.59 16.98 -3.59
C ALA A 320 -1.72 15.61 -4.26
N TRP A 321 -0.69 15.14 -4.95
CA TRP A 321 -0.66 13.88 -5.69
C TRP A 321 0.43 12.95 -5.14
N MET A 322 0.17 11.65 -5.12
CA MET A 322 1.09 10.69 -4.52
C MET A 322 2.48 10.69 -5.17
N ASN A 323 2.53 10.89 -6.48
CA ASN A 323 3.79 10.99 -7.22
C ASN A 323 4.44 12.39 -7.18
N ARG A 324 3.87 13.34 -6.42
CA ARG A 324 4.31 14.75 -6.34
C ARG A 324 4.43 15.44 -7.70
N LYS A 325 3.61 15.04 -8.66
CA LYS A 325 3.56 15.63 -10.00
C LYS A 325 2.14 16.08 -10.31
N MET A 326 2.03 17.20 -10.99
CA MET A 326 0.74 17.65 -11.50
C MET A 326 0.17 16.60 -12.47
N PRO A 327 -1.16 16.37 -12.43
CA PRO A 327 -1.82 15.55 -13.41
C PRO A 327 -1.60 16.11 -14.82
N GLY A 328 -0.92 15.37 -15.65
CA GLY A 328 -0.75 15.72 -17.05
C GLY A 328 -1.91 15.19 -17.90
N LYS A 329 -1.59 14.25 -18.80
CA LYS A 329 -2.57 13.58 -19.67
C LYS A 329 -3.24 12.36 -19.01
N ASN A 330 -3.00 12.13 -17.71
CA ASN A 330 -3.53 10.97 -16.99
C ASN A 330 -4.85 11.29 -16.29
N VAL A 331 -5.71 10.28 -16.17
CA VAL A 331 -6.93 10.37 -15.38
C VAL A 331 -6.56 10.51 -13.91
N CYS A 332 -7.17 11.46 -13.22
CA CYS A 332 -6.98 11.67 -11.79
C CYS A 332 -7.81 10.67 -11.01
N VAL A 333 -7.18 9.97 -10.09
CA VAL A 333 -7.78 8.83 -9.40
C VAL A 333 -7.93 9.12 -7.91
N TRP A 334 -9.15 8.99 -7.42
CA TRP A 334 -9.53 8.98 -5.99
C TRP A 334 -9.83 7.53 -5.58
N ASN A 335 -8.86 6.66 -5.53
CA ASN A 335 -9.05 5.26 -5.16
C ASN A 335 -8.16 4.77 -4.02
N VAL A 336 -7.20 5.56 -3.56
CA VAL A 336 -6.26 5.14 -2.52
C VAL A 336 -5.89 6.25 -1.55
N ALA A 337 -6.18 7.47 -1.91
CA ALA A 337 -5.93 8.63 -1.08
C ALA A 337 -7.22 9.39 -1.03
N SER A 338 -8.14 8.90 -0.24
CA SER A 338 -9.45 9.48 -0.15
C SER A 338 -9.36 10.91 0.36
N SER A 339 -9.93 11.78 -0.40
CA SER A 339 -10.35 13.07 0.09
C SER A 339 -11.57 12.86 0.97
N VAL A 340 -11.36 12.52 2.21
CA VAL A 340 -12.47 12.54 3.21
C VAL A 340 -12.96 13.96 3.43
N LYS A 341 -12.13 14.95 3.14
CA LYS A 341 -12.49 16.38 3.11
C LYS A 341 -12.59 16.89 1.66
N PRO A 342 -13.30 17.99 1.43
CA PRO A 342 -13.41 18.59 0.11
C PRO A 342 -12.07 18.88 -0.52
N SER A 343 -11.89 18.48 -1.77
CA SER A 343 -10.71 18.83 -2.57
C SER A 343 -10.83 20.25 -3.07
N LEU A 344 -9.83 21.09 -2.80
CA LEU A 344 -9.86 22.50 -3.14
C LEU A 344 -9.32 22.76 -4.55
N VAL A 345 -10.00 23.63 -5.30
CA VAL A 345 -9.50 24.22 -6.53
C VAL A 345 -9.03 25.63 -6.20
N SER A 346 -7.80 25.96 -6.59
CA SER A 346 -7.24 27.31 -6.48
C SER A 346 -6.67 27.68 -7.84
N GLY A 347 -7.20 28.74 -8.44
CA GLY A 347 -6.89 29.11 -9.83
C GLY A 347 -7.43 28.13 -10.85
N GLY A 348 -6.81 28.11 -12.04
CA GLY A 348 -7.18 27.20 -13.12
C GLY A 348 -6.52 25.83 -12.96
N VAL A 349 -7.28 24.78 -12.65
CA VAL A 349 -6.81 23.39 -12.56
C VAL A 349 -7.33 22.60 -13.76
N LYS A 350 -6.44 21.97 -14.51
CA LYS A 350 -6.78 21.10 -15.65
C LYS A 350 -6.53 19.64 -15.27
N LEU A 351 -7.54 18.80 -15.36
CA LEU A 351 -7.47 17.35 -15.17
C LEU A 351 -7.89 16.66 -16.47
N PHE A 352 -7.15 15.65 -16.91
CA PHE A 352 -7.52 14.87 -18.10
C PHE A 352 -8.86 14.15 -17.92
N GLY A 353 -9.11 13.63 -16.72
CA GLY A 353 -10.36 12.99 -16.29
C GLY A 353 -10.34 12.74 -14.80
N ILE A 354 -11.48 12.27 -14.27
CA ILE A 354 -11.66 11.96 -12.84
C ILE A 354 -12.19 10.54 -12.70
N ARG A 355 -11.62 9.77 -11.76
CA ARG A 355 -12.08 8.43 -11.40
C ARG A 355 -12.17 8.29 -9.89
N VAL A 356 -13.34 7.89 -9.36
CA VAL A 356 -13.58 7.69 -7.93
C VAL A 356 -13.85 6.22 -7.66
N GLU A 357 -12.92 5.53 -7.02
CA GLU A 357 -12.97 4.08 -6.80
C GLU A 357 -12.57 3.66 -5.38
N ASP A 358 -12.11 4.58 -4.54
CA ASP A 358 -11.61 4.27 -3.19
C ASP A 358 -12.70 3.55 -2.37
N PRO A 359 -12.44 2.36 -1.82
CA PRO A 359 -13.42 1.63 -1.04
C PRO A 359 -13.88 2.38 0.22
N ALA A 360 -13.01 3.16 0.84
CA ALA A 360 -13.32 3.90 2.05
C ALA A 360 -14.04 5.24 1.80
N VAL A 361 -14.15 5.69 0.54
CA VAL A 361 -14.77 6.97 0.18
C VAL A 361 -16.16 6.74 -0.40
N LYS A 362 -17.18 7.38 0.18
CA LYS A 362 -18.53 7.41 -0.35
C LYS A 362 -18.74 8.61 -1.28
N THR A 363 -18.29 9.78 -0.87
CA THR A 363 -18.50 11.03 -1.61
C THR A 363 -17.21 11.81 -1.73
N VAL A 364 -16.88 12.26 -2.94
CA VAL A 364 -15.83 13.24 -3.21
C VAL A 364 -16.46 14.57 -3.53
N ILE A 365 -16.04 15.63 -2.86
CA ILE A 365 -16.45 17.01 -3.17
C ILE A 365 -15.23 17.77 -3.70
N VAL A 366 -15.37 18.41 -4.83
CA VAL A 366 -14.39 19.35 -5.38
C VAL A 366 -15.01 20.75 -5.34
N ARG A 367 -14.37 21.67 -4.61
CA ARG A 367 -14.90 23.04 -4.47
C ARG A 367 -13.85 24.10 -4.72
N SER A 368 -14.31 25.31 -5.07
CA SER A 368 -13.48 26.51 -5.14
C SER A 368 -12.89 26.85 -3.75
N LYS A 369 -11.68 27.38 -3.75
CA LYS A 369 -11.06 27.94 -2.53
C LYS A 369 -11.63 29.34 -2.18
N GLY A 370 -12.42 29.92 -3.10
CA GLY A 370 -13.10 31.20 -2.89
C GLY A 370 -12.66 32.36 -3.79
N SER A 371 -11.80 32.08 -4.78
CA SER A 371 -11.39 33.07 -5.78
C SER A 371 -12.28 33.00 -7.03
N SER A 372 -12.58 34.13 -7.65
CA SER A 372 -13.33 34.20 -8.93
C SER A 372 -12.61 33.51 -10.09
N GLY A 373 -11.28 33.37 -9.99
CA GLY A 373 -10.45 32.64 -10.97
C GLY A 373 -10.40 31.13 -10.76
N ASP A 374 -11.02 30.58 -9.72
CA ASP A 374 -11.04 29.17 -9.44
C ASP A 374 -11.90 28.42 -10.46
N ARG A 375 -11.25 27.56 -11.24
CA ARG A 375 -11.91 26.82 -12.31
C ARG A 375 -11.32 25.44 -12.45
N LEU A 376 -12.18 24.42 -12.58
CA LEU A 376 -11.81 23.05 -12.90
C LEU A 376 -12.11 22.76 -14.36
N VAL A 377 -11.09 22.40 -15.13
CA VAL A 377 -11.22 21.96 -16.51
C VAL A 377 -11.09 20.45 -16.56
N ILE A 378 -12.11 19.74 -17.05
CA ILE A 378 -12.13 18.28 -17.21
C ILE A 378 -11.94 17.96 -18.68
N GLY A 379 -10.88 17.25 -18.99
CA GLY A 379 -10.48 16.83 -20.32
C GLY A 379 -11.23 15.60 -20.83
N PRO A 380 -10.80 15.05 -21.96
CA PRO A 380 -11.50 13.95 -22.66
C PRO A 380 -11.54 12.61 -21.89
N GLY A 381 -10.79 12.47 -20.81
CA GLY A 381 -10.86 11.30 -19.95
C GLY A 381 -12.18 11.18 -19.16
N GLY A 382 -13.00 12.26 -19.14
CA GLY A 382 -14.32 12.27 -18.53
C GLY A 382 -14.35 12.02 -17.03
N ILE A 383 -15.52 11.60 -16.52
CA ILE A 383 -15.74 11.25 -15.12
C ILE A 383 -16.21 9.80 -15.04
N ARG A 384 -15.58 9.01 -14.18
CA ARG A 384 -15.96 7.62 -13.90
C ARG A 384 -16.11 7.41 -12.41
N LEU A 385 -17.28 6.94 -11.99
CA LEU A 385 -17.59 6.62 -10.61
C LEU A 385 -17.79 5.11 -10.47
N ALA A 386 -17.14 4.51 -9.48
CA ALA A 386 -17.50 3.15 -9.09
C ALA A 386 -18.89 3.14 -8.44
N GLU A 387 -19.54 1.97 -8.43
CA GLU A 387 -20.85 1.80 -7.83
C GLU A 387 -20.90 2.32 -6.37
N GLY A 388 -21.97 3.03 -6.03
CA GLY A 388 -22.17 3.62 -4.72
C GLY A 388 -21.28 4.83 -4.40
N LYS A 389 -20.57 5.37 -5.38
CA LYS A 389 -19.72 6.57 -5.22
C LYS A 389 -20.40 7.81 -5.77
N ASN A 390 -20.16 8.94 -5.10
CA ASN A 390 -20.69 10.25 -5.49
C ASN A 390 -19.55 11.24 -5.73
N LEU A 391 -19.73 12.11 -6.72
CA LEU A 391 -18.87 13.27 -6.98
C LEU A 391 -19.72 14.53 -7.03
N GLN A 392 -19.37 15.51 -6.22
CA GLN A 392 -20.00 16.83 -6.22
C GLN A 392 -18.97 17.87 -6.67
N LEU A 393 -19.28 18.60 -7.73
CA LEU A 393 -18.43 19.67 -8.25
C LEU A 393 -19.05 21.02 -7.83
N ARG A 394 -18.47 21.68 -6.83
CA ARG A 394 -18.89 22.96 -6.26
C ARG A 394 -17.88 24.06 -6.63
N THR A 395 -17.61 24.19 -7.91
CA THR A 395 -16.68 25.14 -8.52
C THR A 395 -17.10 25.41 -9.96
N ASN A 396 -16.54 26.44 -10.59
CA ASN A 396 -16.73 26.63 -12.03
C ASN A 396 -16.11 25.44 -12.77
N VAL A 397 -16.90 24.74 -13.58
CA VAL A 397 -16.46 23.58 -14.35
C VAL A 397 -16.51 23.90 -15.83
N GLN A 398 -15.42 23.62 -16.51
CA GLN A 398 -15.33 23.67 -17.97
C GLN A 398 -15.02 22.27 -18.50
N LEU A 399 -15.80 21.80 -19.44
CA LEU A 399 -15.52 20.56 -20.16
C LEU A 399 -14.69 20.89 -21.41
N ALA A 400 -13.54 20.21 -21.55
CA ALA A 400 -12.66 20.38 -22.69
C ALA A 400 -12.77 19.15 -23.61
N GLY A 401 -13.25 19.38 -24.83
CA GLY A 401 -13.48 18.34 -25.83
C GLY A 401 -14.81 17.58 -25.68
N ARG A 402 -15.03 16.58 -26.53
CA ARG A 402 -16.20 15.70 -26.43
C ARG A 402 -16.06 14.80 -25.21
N GLN A 403 -17.11 14.69 -24.43
CA GLN A 403 -17.19 13.84 -23.24
C GLN A 403 -18.15 12.67 -23.53
N SER A 404 -17.81 11.47 -23.07
CA SER A 404 -18.74 10.36 -22.92
C SER A 404 -19.00 10.16 -21.42
N TRP A 405 -20.25 10.18 -21.03
CA TRP A 405 -20.69 10.05 -19.61
C TRP A 405 -21.17 8.63 -19.36
#